data_10c259f335d80c7a529f40c5abdf5a58
#
_entry.id   10c259f335d80c7a529f40c5abdf5a58
#
_cell.length_a   1.000
_cell.length_b   1.000
_cell.length_c   1.000
_cell.angle_alpha   90.00
_cell.angle_beta   90.00
_cell.angle_gamma   90.00
#
_symmetry.space_group_name_H-M   'P 1'
#
loop_
_entity.id
_entity.type
_entity.pdbx_description
1 polymer ?
#
loop_
_entity_poly.entity_id
_entity_poly.type
_entity_poly.pdbx_seq_one_letter_code
_entity_poly.pdbx_strand_id
1 'polypeptide(L)'
;MAKQPRAEVTRQVIMDAAVELFDEVGYGETTLTAIIERAETTKGAFYYHFADKEAVAGAIIDEGGVRVEEVTRRITDSSSAGLEKLIRVTFAVADLSTHDRIVRSGYRLRQGLYQISPAGSRSYVERMDHYVKAAHDAVFEGDVCDDIDPGELFELLHTMDLGCHLLSDALSDDLFAHEARAWRMMLRGIVPPDKLPYFQEFVARVARQYAQPE
;
A
#
# COMPACT_ATOMS: atom_id res chain seq x y z
N MET A 1 11.20 1.27 -34.50
CA MET A 1 10.99 0.76 -33.14
C MET A 1 11.52 1.66 -31.99
N ALA A 2 11.77 2.97 -32.21
CA ALA A 2 12.33 3.88 -31.18
C ALA A 2 11.29 4.80 -30.50
N LYS A 3 10.00 4.63 -30.76
CA LYS A 3 8.93 5.52 -30.25
C LYS A 3 8.40 5.14 -28.86
N GLN A 4 8.43 3.87 -28.50
CA GLN A 4 7.91 3.37 -27.23
C GLN A 4 8.71 3.82 -25.98
N PRO A 5 10.07 3.77 -25.95
CA PRO A 5 10.82 4.20 -24.79
C PRO A 5 10.66 5.68 -24.46
N ARG A 6 10.56 6.56 -25.48
CA ARG A 6 10.39 8.01 -25.27
C ARG A 6 9.00 8.36 -24.72
N ALA A 7 7.97 7.66 -25.16
CA ALA A 7 6.61 7.88 -24.67
C ALA A 7 6.50 7.49 -23.19
N GLU A 8 7.09 6.36 -22.80
CA GLU A 8 7.08 5.90 -21.41
C GLU A 8 7.86 6.86 -20.49
N VAL A 9 9.02 7.35 -20.93
CA VAL A 9 9.77 8.37 -20.19
C VAL A 9 8.93 9.64 -19.97
N THR A 10 8.22 10.12 -21.01
CA THR A 10 7.38 11.31 -20.86
C THR A 10 6.20 11.06 -19.92
N ARG A 11 5.58 9.88 -19.98
CA ARG A 11 4.52 9.49 -19.06
C ARG A 11 5.01 9.51 -17.61
N GLN A 12 6.17 8.94 -17.34
CA GLN A 12 6.77 8.93 -16.01
C GLN A 12 7.10 10.33 -15.50
N VAL A 13 7.69 11.20 -16.33
CA VAL A 13 7.99 12.59 -15.97
C VAL A 13 6.72 13.35 -15.58
N ILE A 14 5.60 13.12 -16.28
CA ILE A 14 4.30 13.74 -15.92
C ILE A 14 3.81 13.21 -14.56
N MET A 15 3.91 11.91 -14.31
CA MET A 15 3.51 11.31 -13.02
C MET A 15 4.38 11.83 -11.88
N ASP A 16 5.70 11.90 -12.05
CA ASP A 16 6.63 12.39 -11.04
C ASP A 16 6.35 13.86 -10.68
N ALA A 17 6.12 14.71 -11.69
CA ALA A 17 5.72 16.10 -11.49
C ALA A 17 4.39 16.24 -10.75
N ALA A 18 3.43 15.37 -11.05
CA ALA A 18 2.14 15.35 -10.37
C ALA A 18 2.28 14.91 -8.90
N VAL A 19 3.10 13.88 -8.61
CA VAL A 19 3.40 13.44 -7.24
C VAL A 19 4.01 14.56 -6.43
N GLU A 20 4.98 15.31 -6.99
CA GLU A 20 5.58 16.47 -6.32
C GLU A 20 4.54 17.52 -5.94
N LEU A 21 3.70 17.91 -6.90
CA LEU A 21 2.66 18.91 -6.66
C LEU A 21 1.58 18.43 -5.69
N PHE A 22 1.18 17.15 -5.76
CA PHE A 22 0.23 16.57 -4.81
C PHE A 22 0.78 16.52 -3.38
N ASP A 23 2.09 16.30 -3.22
CA ASP A 23 2.76 16.33 -1.92
C ASP A 23 2.92 17.78 -1.40
N GLU A 24 3.18 18.78 -2.30
CA GLU A 24 3.42 20.17 -1.93
C GLU A 24 2.13 20.92 -1.55
N VAL A 25 1.07 20.82 -2.38
CA VAL A 25 -0.14 21.65 -2.25
C VAL A 25 -1.43 20.83 -2.16
N GLY A 26 -1.34 19.51 -2.27
CA GLY A 26 -2.49 18.62 -2.27
C GLY A 26 -3.14 18.45 -3.65
N TYR A 27 -3.89 17.35 -3.82
CA TYR A 27 -4.58 17.04 -5.08
C TYR A 27 -5.59 18.11 -5.47
N GLY A 28 -6.35 18.65 -4.52
CA GLY A 28 -7.40 19.65 -4.79
C GLY A 28 -6.86 20.91 -5.46
N GLU A 29 -5.81 21.47 -4.89
CA GLU A 29 -5.20 22.75 -5.31
C GLU A 29 -4.29 22.59 -6.54
N THR A 30 -3.84 21.38 -6.87
CA THR A 30 -3.01 21.14 -8.04
C THR A 30 -3.79 21.32 -9.34
N THR A 31 -3.28 22.17 -10.24
CA THR A 31 -3.86 22.40 -11.55
C THR A 31 -3.16 21.60 -12.64
N LEU A 32 -3.87 21.28 -13.72
CA LEU A 32 -3.30 20.63 -14.89
C LEU A 32 -2.15 21.43 -15.49
N THR A 33 -2.29 22.75 -15.53
CA THR A 33 -1.27 23.66 -16.05
C THR A 33 0.02 23.55 -15.22
N ALA A 34 -0.10 23.54 -13.89
CA ALA A 34 1.05 23.37 -13.00
C ALA A 34 1.77 22.03 -13.23
N ILE A 35 1.04 20.95 -13.47
CA ILE A 35 1.66 19.64 -13.79
C ILE A 35 2.43 19.71 -15.12
N ILE A 36 1.86 20.32 -16.17
CA ILE A 36 2.49 20.47 -17.48
C ILE A 36 3.79 21.31 -17.36
N GLU A 37 3.73 22.40 -16.61
CA GLU A 37 4.88 23.28 -16.37
C GLU A 37 5.98 22.59 -15.56
N ARG A 38 5.62 21.91 -14.46
CA ARG A 38 6.55 21.16 -13.62
C ARG A 38 7.22 20.00 -14.36
N ALA A 39 6.48 19.33 -15.24
CA ALA A 39 6.96 18.25 -16.09
C ALA A 39 7.79 18.74 -17.29
N GLU A 40 7.96 20.07 -17.45
CA GLU A 40 8.63 20.68 -18.61
C GLU A 40 8.14 20.10 -19.96
N THR A 41 6.83 19.85 -20.07
CA THR A 41 6.24 19.21 -21.24
C THR A 41 5.25 20.15 -21.96
N THR A 42 4.73 19.74 -23.11
CA THR A 42 3.72 20.51 -23.84
C THR A 42 2.31 19.99 -23.56
N LYS A 43 1.28 20.85 -23.72
CA LYS A 43 -0.12 20.41 -23.65
C LYS A 43 -0.40 19.21 -24.56
N GLY A 44 0.13 19.22 -25.78
CA GLY A 44 -0.06 18.12 -26.73
C GLY A 44 0.56 16.81 -26.25
N ALA A 45 1.76 16.87 -25.66
CA ALA A 45 2.41 15.70 -25.08
C ALA A 45 1.68 15.20 -23.83
N PHE A 46 1.17 16.11 -22.98
CA PHE A 46 0.35 15.73 -21.85
C PHE A 46 -0.91 14.97 -22.30
N TYR A 47 -1.71 15.57 -23.18
CA TYR A 47 -2.96 14.96 -23.65
C TYR A 47 -2.78 13.69 -24.49
N TYR A 48 -1.57 13.44 -24.97
CA TYR A 48 -1.23 12.15 -25.57
C TYR A 48 -1.22 11.01 -24.53
N HIS A 49 -0.83 11.31 -23.27
CA HIS A 49 -0.70 10.32 -22.20
C HIS A 49 -1.89 10.28 -21.24
N PHE A 50 -2.46 11.45 -20.92
CA PHE A 50 -3.51 11.57 -19.90
C PHE A 50 -4.61 12.52 -20.36
N ALA A 51 -5.86 12.11 -20.15
CA ALA A 51 -7.02 12.92 -20.51
C ALA A 51 -7.16 14.17 -19.61
N ASP A 52 -6.84 14.02 -18.33
CA ASP A 52 -7.03 15.03 -17.29
C ASP A 52 -6.17 14.73 -16.04
N LYS A 53 -6.31 15.53 -14.98
CA LYS A 53 -5.66 15.35 -13.70
C LYS A 53 -6.08 14.05 -12.99
N GLU A 54 -7.34 13.65 -13.13
CA GLU A 54 -7.86 12.42 -12.52
C GLU A 54 -7.22 11.19 -13.17
N ALA A 55 -7.00 11.20 -14.49
CA ALA A 55 -6.29 10.13 -15.18
C ALA A 55 -4.83 9.99 -14.71
N VAL A 56 -4.15 11.11 -14.40
CA VAL A 56 -2.81 11.06 -13.79
C VAL A 56 -2.87 10.46 -12.39
N ALA A 57 -3.82 10.91 -11.56
CA ALA A 57 -4.00 10.38 -10.21
C ALA A 57 -4.32 8.88 -10.22
N GLY A 58 -5.20 8.44 -11.12
CA GLY A 58 -5.50 7.02 -11.33
C GLY A 58 -4.25 6.21 -11.70
N ALA A 59 -3.43 6.72 -12.61
CA ALA A 59 -2.18 6.06 -12.99
C ALA A 59 -1.17 5.95 -11.84
N ILE A 60 -1.09 6.96 -10.96
CA ILE A 60 -0.25 6.91 -9.75
C ILE A 60 -0.77 5.85 -8.77
N ILE A 61 -2.10 5.78 -8.56
CA ILE A 61 -2.72 4.76 -7.71
C ILE A 61 -2.43 3.35 -8.25
N ASP A 62 -2.57 3.15 -9.56
CA ASP A 62 -2.34 1.86 -10.21
C ASP A 62 -0.87 1.45 -10.14
N GLU A 63 0.05 2.35 -10.43
CA GLU A 63 1.50 2.10 -10.34
C GLU A 63 1.93 1.76 -8.91
N GLY A 64 1.47 2.54 -7.92
CA GLY A 64 1.72 2.26 -6.51
C GLY A 64 1.17 0.89 -6.11
N GLY A 65 -0.02 0.54 -6.58
CA GLY A 65 -0.62 -0.76 -6.35
C GLY A 65 0.15 -1.93 -6.96
N VAL A 66 0.72 -1.77 -8.16
CA VAL A 66 1.58 -2.80 -8.79
C VAL A 66 2.83 -3.06 -7.93
N ARG A 67 3.46 -2.00 -7.40
CA ARG A 67 4.63 -2.14 -6.51
C ARG A 67 4.29 -2.86 -5.20
N VAL A 68 3.16 -2.52 -4.59
CA VAL A 68 2.65 -3.21 -3.39
C VAL A 68 2.37 -4.68 -3.68
N GLU A 69 1.71 -4.98 -4.80
CA GLU A 69 1.43 -6.36 -5.21
C GLU A 69 2.71 -7.18 -5.43
N GLU A 70 3.72 -6.60 -6.05
CA GLU A 70 5.01 -7.30 -6.26
C GLU A 70 5.68 -7.68 -4.94
N VAL A 71 5.72 -6.77 -3.97
CA VAL A 71 6.27 -7.04 -2.63
C VAL A 71 5.43 -8.08 -1.91
N THR A 72 4.11 -7.94 -1.92
CA THR A 72 3.17 -8.89 -1.32
C THR A 72 3.36 -10.29 -1.88
N ARG A 73 3.34 -10.44 -3.19
CA ARG A 73 3.52 -11.72 -3.87
C ARG A 73 4.86 -12.37 -3.51
N ARG A 74 5.95 -11.61 -3.49
CA ARG A 74 7.28 -12.13 -3.11
C ARG A 74 7.29 -12.74 -1.71
N ILE A 75 6.57 -12.13 -0.77
CA ILE A 75 6.47 -12.63 0.61
C ILE A 75 5.51 -13.83 0.69
N THR A 76 4.34 -13.73 0.06
CA THR A 76 3.32 -14.78 0.12
C THR A 76 3.71 -16.05 -0.63
N ASP A 77 4.54 -15.95 -1.66
CA ASP A 77 5.12 -17.09 -2.39
C ASP A 77 6.27 -17.77 -1.61
N SER A 78 6.71 -17.20 -0.48
CA SER A 78 7.74 -17.84 0.35
C SER A 78 7.22 -19.09 1.07
N SER A 79 8.14 -19.91 1.61
CA SER A 79 7.82 -21.10 2.41
C SER A 79 7.49 -20.81 3.88
N SER A 80 7.34 -19.54 4.28
CA SER A 80 6.96 -19.15 5.64
C SER A 80 5.51 -19.56 5.95
N ALA A 81 5.18 -19.69 7.23
CA ALA A 81 3.83 -19.92 7.69
C ALA A 81 2.86 -18.78 7.33
N GLY A 82 1.58 -19.07 7.19
CA GLY A 82 0.56 -18.13 6.71
C GLY A 82 0.49 -16.85 7.53
N LEU A 83 0.43 -16.97 8.86
CA LEU A 83 0.38 -15.80 9.74
C LEU A 83 1.70 -15.00 9.75
N GLU A 84 2.85 -15.66 9.63
CA GLU A 84 4.13 -14.96 9.46
C GLU A 84 4.17 -14.14 8.15
N LYS A 85 3.63 -14.70 7.06
CA LYS A 85 3.51 -13.98 5.77
C LYS A 85 2.69 -12.72 5.94
N LEU A 86 1.50 -12.80 6.57
CA LEU A 86 0.62 -11.66 6.80
C LEU A 86 1.31 -10.56 7.60
N ILE A 87 1.99 -10.92 8.70
CA ILE A 87 2.77 -9.96 9.51
C ILE A 87 3.87 -9.30 8.67
N ARG A 88 4.66 -10.08 7.93
CA ARG A 88 5.74 -9.55 7.09
C ARG A 88 5.22 -8.61 6.00
N VAL A 89 4.10 -8.96 5.35
CA VAL A 89 3.51 -8.13 4.30
C VAL A 89 3.08 -6.78 4.87
N THR A 90 2.43 -6.73 6.04
CA THR A 90 2.03 -5.47 6.68
C THR A 90 3.24 -4.52 6.84
N PHE A 91 4.33 -4.99 7.45
CA PHE A 91 5.51 -4.15 7.63
C PHE A 91 6.23 -3.80 6.33
N ALA A 92 6.28 -4.70 5.36
CA ALA A 92 6.89 -4.43 4.06
C ALA A 92 6.09 -3.40 3.24
N VAL A 93 4.76 -3.43 3.34
CA VAL A 93 3.89 -2.43 2.71
C VAL A 93 4.01 -1.07 3.41
N ALA A 94 4.10 -1.06 4.74
CA ALA A 94 4.36 0.15 5.53
C ALA A 94 5.71 0.78 5.15
N ASP A 95 6.76 -0.02 5.01
CA ASP A 95 8.08 0.43 4.55
C ASP A 95 8.03 1.03 3.15
N LEU A 96 7.40 0.32 2.22
CA LEU A 96 7.25 0.79 0.85
C LEU A 96 6.45 2.10 0.80
N SER A 97 5.37 2.23 1.56
CA SER A 97 4.57 3.46 1.63
C SER A 97 5.33 4.65 2.26
N THR A 98 6.32 4.36 3.10
CA THR A 98 7.16 5.39 3.72
C THR A 98 8.27 5.87 2.79
N HIS A 99 8.92 4.95 2.06
CA HIS A 99 10.12 5.25 1.29
C HIS A 99 9.89 5.42 -0.22
N ASP A 100 8.82 4.85 -0.78
CA ASP A 100 8.47 5.00 -2.19
C ASP A 100 7.43 6.12 -2.39
N ARG A 101 7.82 7.20 -3.09
CA ARG A 101 6.97 8.37 -3.32
C ARG A 101 5.69 8.05 -4.09
N ILE A 102 5.75 7.15 -5.07
CA ILE A 102 4.58 6.74 -5.87
C ILE A 102 3.59 5.98 -5.00
N VAL A 103 4.08 5.03 -4.19
CA VAL A 103 3.23 4.25 -3.28
C VAL A 103 2.59 5.17 -2.24
N ARG A 104 3.35 6.04 -1.60
CA ARG A 104 2.85 7.01 -0.62
C ARG A 104 1.77 7.93 -1.22
N SER A 105 2.05 8.52 -2.38
CA SER A 105 1.10 9.39 -3.07
C SER A 105 -0.14 8.60 -3.51
N GLY A 106 0.02 7.36 -3.99
CA GLY A 106 -1.08 6.46 -4.33
C GLY A 106 -2.00 6.16 -3.15
N TYR A 107 -1.45 5.93 -1.95
CA TYR A 107 -2.22 5.75 -0.72
C TYR A 107 -3.06 6.99 -0.38
N ARG A 108 -2.44 8.18 -0.37
CA ARG A 108 -3.12 9.46 -0.08
C ARG A 108 -4.20 9.80 -1.09
N LEU A 109 -3.89 9.65 -2.38
CA LEU A 109 -4.84 9.87 -3.47
C LEU A 109 -6.04 8.93 -3.36
N ARG A 110 -5.81 7.65 -3.09
CA ARG A 110 -6.87 6.67 -2.91
C ARG A 110 -7.82 7.07 -1.78
N GLN A 111 -7.29 7.46 -0.63
CA GLN A 111 -8.10 7.93 0.50
C GLN A 111 -8.95 9.16 0.13
N GLY A 112 -8.36 10.15 -0.57
CA GLY A 112 -9.06 11.36 -1.00
C GLY A 112 -10.08 11.13 -2.14
N LEU A 113 -9.81 10.17 -3.03
CA LEU A 113 -10.63 9.88 -4.21
C LEU A 113 -11.66 8.76 -4.01
N TYR A 114 -11.63 8.05 -2.90
CA TYR A 114 -12.58 6.97 -2.61
C TYR A 114 -14.04 7.40 -2.76
N GLN A 115 -14.34 8.67 -2.47
CA GLN A 115 -15.68 9.24 -2.56
C GLN A 115 -16.00 9.80 -3.95
N ILE A 116 -15.01 9.93 -4.85
CA ILE A 116 -15.12 10.74 -6.06
C ILE A 116 -14.92 9.91 -7.34
N SER A 117 -14.16 8.80 -7.30
CA SER A 117 -13.82 8.05 -8.51
C SER A 117 -13.96 6.54 -8.37
N PRO A 118 -14.58 5.86 -9.38
CA PRO A 118 -14.63 4.39 -9.47
C PRO A 118 -13.24 3.73 -9.62
N ALA A 119 -12.19 4.47 -9.99
CA ALA A 119 -10.83 3.93 -10.13
C ALA A 119 -10.26 3.47 -8.79
N GLY A 120 -10.58 4.17 -7.69
CA GLY A 120 -10.13 3.79 -6.34
C GLY A 120 -10.70 2.45 -5.85
N SER A 121 -11.91 2.07 -6.25
CA SER A 121 -12.57 0.86 -5.75
C SER A 121 -12.22 -0.41 -6.56
N ARG A 122 -12.00 -0.33 -7.87
CA ARG A 122 -11.70 -1.50 -8.72
C ARG A 122 -10.32 -2.10 -8.43
N SER A 123 -9.31 -1.27 -8.25
CA SER A 123 -7.94 -1.67 -7.93
C SER A 123 -7.83 -2.44 -6.59
N TYR A 124 -8.82 -2.32 -5.74
CA TYR A 124 -8.85 -2.93 -4.43
C TYR A 124 -9.18 -4.42 -4.48
N VAL A 125 -10.20 -4.84 -5.22
CA VAL A 125 -10.71 -6.21 -5.23
C VAL A 125 -9.77 -7.19 -5.95
N GLU A 126 -9.12 -6.76 -7.02
CA GLU A 126 -8.33 -7.64 -7.90
C GLU A 126 -6.98 -8.08 -7.29
N ARG A 127 -6.47 -7.37 -6.27
CA ARG A 127 -5.14 -7.62 -5.68
C ARG A 127 -5.16 -8.42 -4.37
N MET A 128 -6.32 -8.93 -3.99
CA MET A 128 -6.58 -9.52 -2.67
C MET A 128 -6.26 -11.01 -2.56
N ASP A 129 -6.18 -11.73 -3.68
CA ASP A 129 -6.10 -13.19 -3.69
C ASP A 129 -4.90 -13.74 -2.91
N HIS A 130 -3.75 -13.04 -2.95
CA HIS A 130 -2.55 -13.48 -2.24
C HIS A 130 -2.68 -13.36 -0.71
N TYR A 131 -3.34 -12.30 -0.24
CA TYR A 131 -3.62 -12.10 1.19
C TYR A 131 -4.63 -13.12 1.70
N VAL A 132 -5.72 -13.32 0.96
CA VAL A 132 -6.77 -14.28 1.31
C VAL A 132 -6.18 -15.69 1.39
N LYS A 133 -5.32 -16.07 0.44
CA LYS A 133 -4.60 -17.33 0.49
C LYS A 133 -3.74 -17.46 1.75
N ALA A 134 -2.95 -16.41 2.10
CA ALA A 134 -2.12 -16.45 3.30
C ALA A 134 -2.96 -16.53 4.59
N ALA A 135 -4.15 -15.91 4.62
CA ALA A 135 -5.11 -16.04 5.72
C ALA A 135 -5.66 -17.47 5.83
N HIS A 136 -6.03 -18.09 4.70
CA HIS A 136 -6.43 -19.52 4.67
C HIS A 136 -5.30 -20.42 5.17
N ASP A 137 -4.05 -20.19 4.72
CA ASP A 137 -2.89 -20.97 5.17
C ASP A 137 -2.73 -20.83 6.70
N ALA A 138 -2.86 -19.61 7.27
CA ALA A 138 -2.72 -19.35 8.69
C ALA A 138 -3.77 -20.11 9.54
N VAL A 139 -5.01 -20.16 9.10
CA VAL A 139 -6.08 -20.94 9.77
C VAL A 139 -5.81 -22.45 9.63
N PHE A 140 -5.48 -22.91 8.42
CA PHE A 140 -5.20 -24.33 8.14
C PHE A 140 -4.00 -24.88 8.92
N GLU A 141 -2.95 -24.06 9.11
CA GLU A 141 -1.75 -24.38 9.89
C GLU A 141 -2.01 -24.32 11.42
N GLY A 142 -3.20 -23.86 11.83
CA GLY A 142 -3.57 -23.69 13.23
C GLY A 142 -2.82 -22.56 13.94
N ASP A 143 -2.31 -21.59 13.19
CA ASP A 143 -1.67 -20.38 13.72
C ASP A 143 -2.72 -19.30 14.06
N VAL A 144 -3.89 -19.42 13.46
CA VAL A 144 -5.11 -18.67 13.78
C VAL A 144 -6.17 -19.66 14.28
N CYS A 145 -7.00 -19.23 15.21
CA CYS A 145 -8.10 -20.04 15.75
C CYS A 145 -9.03 -20.50 14.62
N ASP A 146 -9.52 -21.72 14.69
CA ASP A 146 -10.31 -22.40 13.66
C ASP A 146 -11.73 -21.85 13.50
N ASP A 147 -12.20 -21.06 14.46
CA ASP A 147 -13.47 -20.34 14.41
C ASP A 147 -13.37 -18.97 13.69
N ILE A 148 -12.18 -18.57 13.24
CA ILE A 148 -11.96 -17.34 12.48
C ILE A 148 -12.11 -17.60 10.98
N ASP A 149 -13.02 -16.90 10.33
CA ASP A 149 -13.14 -16.93 8.88
C ASP A 149 -11.95 -16.19 8.21
N PRO A 150 -11.26 -16.82 7.24
CA PRO A 150 -10.11 -16.20 6.58
C PRO A 150 -10.44 -14.88 5.84
N GLY A 151 -11.65 -14.73 5.33
CA GLY A 151 -12.10 -13.50 4.68
C GLY A 151 -12.29 -12.37 5.71
N GLU A 152 -12.92 -12.68 6.86
CA GLU A 152 -13.06 -11.72 7.97
C GLU A 152 -11.70 -11.31 8.54
N LEU A 153 -10.75 -12.26 8.66
CA LEU A 153 -9.38 -11.97 9.07
C LEU A 153 -8.73 -10.99 8.10
N PHE A 154 -8.90 -11.23 6.81
CA PHE A 154 -8.36 -10.35 5.78
C PHE A 154 -8.97 -8.93 5.87
N GLU A 155 -10.30 -8.80 5.98
CA GLU A 155 -10.97 -7.50 6.12
C GLU A 155 -10.51 -6.75 7.35
N LEU A 156 -10.30 -7.45 8.48
CA LEU A 156 -9.77 -6.87 9.71
C LEU A 156 -8.35 -6.34 9.51
N LEU A 157 -7.47 -7.14 8.90
CA LEU A 157 -6.09 -6.75 8.61
C LEU A 157 -6.02 -5.52 7.73
N HIS A 158 -6.84 -5.48 6.68
CA HIS A 158 -6.88 -4.34 5.78
C HIS A 158 -7.42 -3.08 6.45
N THR A 159 -8.46 -3.20 7.26
CA THR A 159 -9.00 -2.08 8.04
C THR A 159 -7.96 -1.54 9.02
N MET A 160 -7.21 -2.44 9.66
CA MET A 160 -6.12 -2.09 10.57
C MET A 160 -5.02 -1.32 9.85
N ASP A 161 -4.50 -1.85 8.73
CA ASP A 161 -3.45 -1.23 7.92
C ASP A 161 -3.87 0.17 7.47
N LEU A 162 -5.07 0.30 6.89
CA LEU A 162 -5.60 1.60 6.47
C LEU A 162 -5.71 2.59 7.63
N GLY A 163 -6.17 2.12 8.81
CA GLY A 163 -6.27 2.94 10.02
C GLY A 163 -4.90 3.38 10.53
N CYS A 164 -3.90 2.51 10.52
CA CYS A 164 -2.53 2.84 10.92
C CYS A 164 -1.91 3.90 10.01
N HIS A 165 -2.05 3.77 8.69
CA HIS A 165 -1.58 4.76 7.73
C HIS A 165 -2.25 6.13 7.93
N LEU A 166 -3.58 6.15 8.09
CA LEU A 166 -4.33 7.39 8.30
C LEU A 166 -3.93 8.11 9.59
N LEU A 167 -3.76 7.35 10.68
CA LEU A 167 -3.34 7.91 11.98
C LEU A 167 -1.90 8.42 11.93
N SER A 168 -0.98 7.67 11.33
CA SER A 168 0.41 8.08 11.19
C SER A 168 0.53 9.37 10.36
N ASP A 169 -0.19 9.48 9.25
CA ASP A 169 -0.23 10.71 8.45
C ASP A 169 -0.82 11.89 9.25
N ALA A 170 -1.93 11.68 9.97
CA ALA A 170 -2.62 12.73 10.73
C ALA A 170 -1.82 13.23 11.94
N LEU A 171 -1.09 12.36 12.60
CA LEU A 171 -0.32 12.65 13.81
C LEU A 171 1.16 12.95 13.52
N SER A 172 1.61 12.70 12.28
CA SER A 172 3.01 12.80 11.86
C SER A 172 3.93 11.97 12.76
N ASP A 173 3.50 10.73 13.07
CA ASP A 173 4.23 9.81 13.94
C ASP A 173 4.59 8.48 13.26
N ASP A 174 5.17 7.55 14.01
CA ASP A 174 5.77 6.32 13.51
C ASP A 174 4.71 5.28 13.11
N LEU A 175 4.54 5.07 11.79
CA LEU A 175 3.67 4.06 11.21
C LEU A 175 3.99 2.63 11.72
N PHE A 176 5.26 2.28 11.82
CA PHE A 176 5.67 0.94 12.28
C PHE A 176 5.29 0.70 13.74
N ALA A 177 5.30 1.75 14.56
CA ALA A 177 4.84 1.67 15.95
C ALA A 177 3.32 1.45 16.03
N HIS A 178 2.53 2.08 15.15
CA HIS A 178 1.10 1.84 15.03
C HIS A 178 0.83 0.39 14.62
N GLU A 179 1.46 -0.09 13.56
CA GLU A 179 1.33 -1.47 13.08
C GLU A 179 1.70 -2.49 14.15
N ALA A 180 2.85 -2.33 14.81
CA ALA A 180 3.28 -3.23 15.86
C ALA A 180 2.32 -3.26 17.06
N ARG A 181 1.70 -2.12 17.40
CA ARG A 181 0.72 -2.02 18.49
C ARG A 181 -0.59 -2.71 18.09
N ALA A 182 -1.07 -2.48 16.89
CA ALA A 182 -2.29 -3.09 16.38
C ALA A 182 -2.15 -4.61 16.28
N TRP A 183 -1.07 -5.12 15.71
CA TRP A 183 -0.76 -6.54 15.69
C TRP A 183 -0.73 -7.17 17.08
N ARG A 184 -0.04 -6.56 18.05
CA ARG A 184 0.02 -7.10 19.43
C ARG A 184 -1.34 -7.22 20.09
N MET A 185 -2.27 -6.31 19.78
CA MET A 185 -3.63 -6.38 20.31
C MET A 185 -4.46 -7.44 19.58
N MET A 186 -4.39 -7.49 18.27
CA MET A 186 -5.17 -8.40 17.44
C MET A 186 -4.77 -9.87 17.69
N LEU A 187 -3.48 -10.18 17.79
CA LEU A 187 -2.99 -11.54 18.04
C LEU A 187 -3.61 -12.18 19.28
N ARG A 188 -3.98 -11.40 20.30
CA ARG A 188 -4.63 -11.92 21.51
C ARG A 188 -6.01 -12.49 21.27
N GLY A 189 -6.68 -12.04 20.21
CA GLY A 189 -8.03 -12.50 19.84
C GLY A 189 -8.05 -13.57 18.78
N ILE A 190 -6.98 -13.69 17.96
CA ILE A 190 -7.00 -14.57 16.81
C ILE A 190 -6.04 -15.77 16.91
N VAL A 191 -5.05 -15.73 17.82
CA VAL A 191 -4.01 -16.77 17.94
C VAL A 191 -4.27 -17.67 19.14
N PRO A 192 -4.14 -19.01 19.00
CA PRO A 192 -4.21 -19.92 20.13
C PRO A 192 -3.24 -19.55 21.25
N PRO A 193 -3.64 -19.70 22.55
CA PRO A 193 -2.85 -19.23 23.70
C PRO A 193 -1.42 -19.79 23.75
N ASP A 194 -1.21 -21.01 23.30
CA ASP A 194 0.10 -21.69 23.28
C ASP A 194 1.05 -21.12 22.22
N LYS A 195 0.52 -20.57 21.12
CA LYS A 195 1.30 -19.95 20.04
C LYS A 195 1.46 -18.45 20.21
N LEU A 196 0.66 -17.82 21.05
CA LEU A 196 0.64 -16.35 21.22
C LEU A 196 2.01 -15.75 21.58
N PRO A 197 2.83 -16.31 22.50
CA PRO A 197 4.16 -15.77 22.81
C PRO A 197 5.09 -15.73 21.60
N TYR A 198 5.04 -16.75 20.76
CA TYR A 198 5.82 -16.82 19.53
C TYR A 198 5.49 -15.65 18.58
N PHE A 199 4.20 -15.46 18.28
CA PHE A 199 3.80 -14.42 17.33
C PHE A 199 3.98 -13.00 17.89
N GLN A 200 3.87 -12.80 19.20
CA GLN A 200 4.21 -11.52 19.83
C GLN A 200 5.69 -11.17 19.66
N GLU A 201 6.59 -12.15 19.88
CA GLU A 201 8.02 -11.94 19.63
C GLU A 201 8.34 -11.80 18.14
N PHE A 202 7.62 -12.51 17.28
CA PHE A 202 7.77 -12.40 15.83
C PHE A 202 7.45 -10.99 15.34
N VAL A 203 6.30 -10.40 15.74
CA VAL A 203 5.94 -9.01 15.44
C VAL A 203 7.01 -8.05 15.95
N ALA A 204 7.47 -8.22 17.19
CA ALA A 204 8.50 -7.34 17.76
C ALA A 204 9.83 -7.42 16.98
N ARG A 205 10.20 -8.60 16.50
CA ARG A 205 11.40 -8.81 15.68
C ARG A 205 11.26 -8.17 14.32
N VAL A 206 10.13 -8.36 13.63
CA VAL A 206 9.87 -7.76 12.32
C VAL A 206 9.84 -6.24 12.44
N ALA A 207 9.12 -5.68 13.41
CA ALA A 207 9.09 -4.23 13.64
C ALA A 207 10.49 -3.63 13.85
N ARG A 208 11.37 -4.30 14.62
CA ARG A 208 12.75 -3.83 14.80
C ARG A 208 13.57 -3.80 13.51
N GLN A 209 13.30 -4.67 12.55
CA GLN A 209 14.00 -4.66 11.25
C GLN A 209 13.71 -3.40 10.44
N TYR A 210 12.52 -2.85 10.57
CA TYR A 210 12.10 -1.63 9.86
C TYR A 210 12.28 -0.33 10.66
N ALA A 211 12.44 -0.43 11.99
CA ALA A 211 12.69 0.74 12.84
C ALA A 211 14.16 1.20 12.87
N GLN A 212 15.09 0.44 12.26
CA GLN A 212 16.50 0.84 12.16
C GLN A 212 16.71 1.51 10.80
N PRO A 213 17.01 2.82 10.74
CA PRO A 213 17.49 3.44 9.52
C PRO A 213 18.87 2.84 9.17
N GLU A 214 19.03 2.42 7.91
CA GLU A 214 20.35 2.13 7.34
C GLU A 214 21.23 3.38 7.31
#